data_f793b7dc2ebf8d85f044139ece250cfd
#
_entry.id   f793b7dc2ebf8d85f044139ece250cfd
#
_cell.length_a   1.000
_cell.length_b   1.000
_cell.length_c   1.000
_cell.angle_alpha   90.00
_cell.angle_beta   90.00
_cell.angle_gamma   90.00
#
_symmetry.space_group_name_H-M   'P 1'
#
loop_
_entity.id
_entity.type
_entity.pdbx_description
1 polymer ?
#
loop_
_entity_poly.entity_id
_entity_poly.type
_entity_poly.pdbx_seq_one_letter_code
_entity_poly.pdbx_strand_id
1 'polypeptide(L)'
;RDPEMSRGLGDVYKRQVIYIRLSGDYKLNDYGGTWGRLWQFIKEQKLPMGDFSPLCIYHDDPKVTPAEKLRTDVCMVMPVKVAPKSDVGFKVIPAGRYAIFLYKGPYDNLQAVYDTIYGKYLPEMECTLRDEPSAERYLNNPCETAPEELLTEIYIPVE
;
A
#
# COMPACT_ATOMS: atom_id res chain seq x y z
N ARG A 1 5.73 -20.98 11.99
CA ARG A 1 5.59 -19.91 12.98
C ARG A 1 4.90 -18.69 12.35
N ASP A 2 3.90 -18.17 13.04
CA ASP A 2 3.20 -16.98 12.55
C ASP A 2 4.11 -15.77 12.56
N PRO A 3 4.01 -14.88 11.55
CA PRO A 3 4.72 -13.62 11.59
C PRO A 3 4.32 -12.80 12.82
N GLU A 4 5.28 -12.12 13.41
CA GLU A 4 5.03 -11.25 14.55
C GLU A 4 4.40 -9.94 14.05
N MET A 5 3.15 -9.69 14.44
CA MET A 5 2.46 -8.46 14.06
C MET A 5 1.35 -8.10 15.05
N SER A 6 1.10 -6.82 15.18
CA SER A 6 -0.06 -6.30 15.90
C SER A 6 -1.22 -6.11 14.93
N ARG A 7 -2.44 -6.12 15.44
CA ARG A 7 -3.64 -6.02 14.63
C ARG A 7 -4.74 -5.26 15.36
N GLY A 8 -5.64 -4.64 14.58
CA GLY A 8 -6.78 -3.93 15.11
C GLY A 8 -7.72 -3.49 14.01
N LEU A 9 -8.85 -2.93 14.41
CA LEU A 9 -9.81 -2.31 13.49
C LEU A 9 -9.72 -0.80 13.61
N GLY A 10 -9.88 -0.10 12.49
CA GLY A 10 -9.85 1.36 12.50
C GLY A 10 -10.60 1.95 11.32
N ASP A 11 -11.08 3.17 11.53
CA ASP A 11 -11.67 3.97 10.48
C ASP A 11 -10.60 4.88 9.90
N VAL A 12 -10.53 4.92 8.58
CA VAL A 12 -9.56 5.75 7.86
C VAL A 12 -10.33 6.79 7.07
N TYR A 13 -9.96 8.06 7.22
CA TYR A 13 -10.55 9.16 6.48
C TYR A 13 -10.16 9.10 5.00
N LYS A 14 -10.96 9.74 4.14
CA LYS A 14 -10.61 9.87 2.72
C LYS A 14 -9.24 10.55 2.57
N ARG A 15 -8.46 10.11 1.58
CA ARG A 15 -7.13 10.64 1.29
C ARG A 15 -6.99 10.97 -0.17
N GLN A 16 -6.33 12.08 -0.46
CA GLN A 16 -5.98 12.47 -1.83
C GLN A 16 -4.58 11.96 -2.11
N VAL A 17 -4.39 11.33 -3.26
CA VAL A 17 -3.07 10.78 -3.64
C VAL A 17 -2.76 11.10 -5.10
N ILE A 18 -1.47 11.32 -5.37
CA ILE A 18 -0.93 11.13 -6.71
C ILE A 18 -0.44 9.70 -6.81
N TYR A 19 -0.51 9.11 -8.01
CA TYR A 19 -0.12 7.71 -8.17
C TYR A 19 0.39 7.42 -9.57
N ILE A 20 1.20 6.37 -9.67
CA ILE A 20 1.59 5.75 -10.94
C ILE A 20 1.16 4.30 -10.87
N ARG A 21 0.40 3.84 -11.87
CA ARG A 21 -0.06 2.46 -11.96
C ARG A 21 0.97 1.61 -12.68
N LEU A 22 1.38 0.52 -12.03
CA LEU A 22 2.25 -0.50 -12.61
C LEU A 22 1.43 -1.74 -12.91
N SER A 23 1.78 -2.42 -13.99
CA SER A 23 1.22 -3.74 -14.34
C SER A 23 2.35 -4.74 -14.37
N GLY A 24 2.16 -5.87 -13.70
CA GLY A 24 3.16 -6.93 -13.65
C GLY A 24 3.27 -7.57 -12.27
N ASP A 25 4.15 -8.55 -12.18
CA ASP A 25 4.38 -9.29 -10.95
C ASP A 25 4.73 -8.35 -9.80
N TYR A 26 4.02 -8.47 -8.69
CA TYR A 26 4.22 -7.62 -7.51
C TYR A 26 5.65 -7.66 -6.98
N LYS A 27 6.36 -8.76 -7.19
CA LYS A 27 7.75 -8.92 -6.73
C LYS A 27 8.77 -8.31 -7.68
N LEU A 28 8.42 -8.10 -8.94
CA LEU A 28 9.33 -7.64 -9.99
C LEU A 28 9.19 -6.16 -10.32
N ASN A 29 8.21 -5.46 -9.77
CA ASN A 29 8.00 -4.04 -10.02
C ASN A 29 9.16 -3.20 -9.47
N ASP A 30 9.51 -2.15 -10.22
CA ASP A 30 10.51 -1.17 -9.79
C ASP A 30 9.86 -0.10 -8.90
N TYR A 31 9.67 -0.43 -7.64
CA TYR A 31 9.04 0.49 -6.69
C TYR A 31 9.91 1.72 -6.42
N GLY A 32 11.21 1.53 -6.23
CA GLY A 32 12.14 2.62 -5.95
C GLY A 32 12.18 3.64 -7.06
N GLY A 33 12.32 3.19 -8.31
CA GLY A 33 12.31 4.07 -9.48
C GLY A 33 10.98 4.79 -9.65
N THR A 34 9.88 4.12 -9.34
CA THR A 34 8.54 4.73 -9.45
C THR A 34 8.33 5.81 -8.40
N TRP A 35 8.76 5.60 -7.15
CA TRP A 35 8.72 6.67 -6.15
C TRP A 35 9.64 7.83 -6.54
N GLY A 36 10.79 7.55 -7.15
CA GLY A 36 11.68 8.59 -7.69
C GLY A 36 10.97 9.46 -8.71
N ARG A 37 10.19 8.86 -9.61
CA ARG A 37 9.40 9.60 -10.60
C ARG A 37 8.31 10.46 -9.95
N LEU A 38 7.64 9.96 -8.91
CA LEU A 38 6.66 10.75 -8.17
C LEU A 38 7.32 11.94 -7.46
N TRP A 39 8.48 11.74 -6.85
CA TRP A 39 9.25 12.83 -6.24
C TRP A 39 9.65 13.88 -7.27
N GLN A 40 10.10 13.46 -8.46
CA GLN A 40 10.46 14.37 -9.54
C GLN A 40 9.25 15.18 -9.99
N PHE A 41 8.09 14.55 -10.11
CA PHE A 41 6.83 15.22 -10.46
C PHE A 41 6.48 16.29 -9.42
N ILE A 42 6.60 15.98 -8.13
CA ILE A 42 6.33 16.93 -7.05
C ILE A 42 7.24 18.16 -7.17
N LYS A 43 8.52 17.95 -7.44
CA LYS A 43 9.47 19.05 -7.64
C LYS A 43 9.13 19.90 -8.86
N GLU A 44 8.86 19.27 -9.99
CA GLU A 44 8.56 19.96 -11.24
C GLU A 44 7.28 20.77 -11.17
N GLN A 45 6.27 20.25 -10.51
CA GLN A 45 4.96 20.92 -10.34
C GLN A 45 4.94 21.85 -9.13
N LYS A 46 6.03 21.94 -8.38
CA LYS A 46 6.14 22.78 -7.17
C LYS A 46 5.00 22.54 -6.19
N LEU A 47 4.70 21.25 -5.96
CA LEU A 47 3.61 20.87 -5.07
C LEU A 47 4.02 21.03 -3.61
N PRO A 48 3.08 21.41 -2.73
CA PRO A 48 3.38 21.53 -1.31
C PRO A 48 3.71 20.17 -0.71
N MET A 49 4.66 20.17 0.20
CA MET A 49 5.05 18.98 0.96
C MET A 49 4.10 18.85 2.14
N GLY A 50 3.43 17.74 2.20
CA GLY A 50 2.58 17.39 3.34
C GLY A 50 3.19 16.29 4.16
N ASP A 51 2.36 15.65 4.96
CA ASP A 51 2.73 14.48 5.74
C ASP A 51 2.85 13.29 4.77
N PHE A 52 4.09 12.98 4.39
CA PHE A 52 4.34 11.94 3.39
C PHE A 52 4.11 10.56 3.93
N SER A 53 3.10 9.94 3.40
CA SER A 53 2.90 8.51 3.61
C SER A 53 3.01 7.81 2.27
N PRO A 54 4.18 7.20 1.96
CA PRO A 54 4.27 6.35 0.77
C PRO A 54 3.41 5.13 1.00
N LEU A 55 2.56 4.82 0.01
CA LEU A 55 1.70 3.65 0.09
C LEU A 55 1.54 3.00 -1.28
N CYS A 56 1.24 1.72 -1.28
CA CYS A 56 0.87 0.98 -2.48
C CYS A 56 -0.52 0.41 -2.33
N ILE A 57 -1.30 0.45 -3.41
CA ILE A 57 -2.62 -0.18 -3.48
C ILE A 57 -2.49 -1.37 -4.41
N TYR A 58 -2.89 -2.54 -3.94
CA TYR A 58 -2.82 -3.79 -4.70
C TYR A 58 -4.23 -4.17 -5.13
N HIS A 59 -4.48 -4.08 -6.43
CA HIS A 59 -5.83 -4.23 -6.98
C HIS A 59 -6.26 -5.68 -7.20
N ASP A 60 -5.31 -6.60 -7.31
CA ASP A 60 -5.59 -7.96 -7.77
C ASP A 60 -5.02 -9.00 -6.81
N ASP A 61 -5.69 -10.15 -6.77
CA ASP A 61 -5.23 -11.30 -6.00
C ASP A 61 -4.27 -12.14 -6.86
N PRO A 62 -2.99 -12.27 -6.47
CA PRO A 62 -2.03 -13.06 -7.26
C PRO A 62 -2.37 -14.54 -7.35
N LYS A 63 -3.28 -15.05 -6.51
CA LYS A 63 -3.75 -16.44 -6.60
C LYS A 63 -4.79 -16.64 -7.71
N VAL A 64 -5.40 -15.56 -8.18
CA VAL A 64 -6.49 -15.57 -9.16
C VAL A 64 -6.08 -14.91 -10.46
N THR A 65 -5.31 -13.83 -10.40
CA THR A 65 -4.92 -13.01 -11.55
C THR A 65 -3.51 -13.40 -12.02
N PRO A 66 -3.30 -13.60 -13.33
CA PRO A 66 -1.96 -13.86 -13.86
C PRO A 66 -0.98 -12.75 -13.50
N ALA A 67 0.29 -13.12 -13.24
CA ALA A 67 1.29 -12.19 -12.75
C ALA A 67 1.46 -10.96 -13.64
N GLU A 68 1.45 -11.12 -14.95
CA GLU A 68 1.61 -10.03 -15.91
C GLU A 68 0.44 -9.03 -15.93
N LYS A 69 -0.69 -9.39 -15.31
CA LYS A 69 -1.89 -8.54 -15.24
C LYS A 69 -2.13 -7.92 -13.87
N LEU A 70 -1.28 -8.20 -12.90
CA LEU A 70 -1.41 -7.62 -11.57
C LEU A 70 -1.18 -6.12 -11.62
N ARG A 71 -2.05 -5.36 -10.96
CA ARG A 71 -2.00 -3.90 -10.96
C ARG A 71 -1.63 -3.38 -9.58
N THR A 72 -0.65 -2.50 -9.55
CA THR A 72 -0.21 -1.81 -8.32
C THR A 72 -0.25 -0.32 -8.55
N ASP A 73 -0.89 0.42 -7.66
CA ASP A 73 -0.78 1.87 -7.66
C ASP A 73 0.25 2.27 -6.61
N VAL A 74 1.34 2.87 -7.06
CA VAL A 74 2.36 3.44 -6.19
C VAL A 74 1.95 4.87 -5.91
N CYS A 75 1.71 5.21 -4.65
CA CYS A 75 1.01 6.44 -4.27
C CYS A 75 1.81 7.28 -3.30
N MET A 76 1.54 8.59 -3.35
CA MET A 76 1.94 9.53 -2.30
C MET A 76 0.74 10.37 -1.90
N VAL A 77 0.51 10.49 -0.60
CA VAL A 77 -0.58 11.31 -0.05
C VAL A 77 -0.26 12.78 -0.26
N MET A 78 -1.23 13.53 -0.77
CA MET A 78 -1.09 14.95 -1.07
C MET A 78 -2.05 15.78 -0.23
N PRO A 79 -1.61 16.96 0.24
CA PRO A 79 -2.47 17.85 1.02
C PRO A 79 -3.45 18.65 0.15
N VAL A 80 -3.26 18.63 -1.18
CA VAL A 80 -4.03 19.42 -2.13
C VAL A 80 -4.45 18.58 -3.33
N LYS A 81 -5.49 19.01 -4.04
CA LYS A 81 -5.86 18.45 -5.32
C LYS A 81 -4.79 18.74 -6.36
N VAL A 82 -4.45 17.76 -7.18
CA VAL A 82 -3.38 17.85 -8.18
C VAL A 82 -3.94 17.50 -9.55
N ALA A 83 -3.58 18.29 -10.57
CA ALA A 83 -3.95 17.97 -11.95
C ALA A 83 -3.09 16.81 -12.47
N PRO A 84 -3.71 15.74 -13.01
CA PRO A 84 -2.95 14.64 -13.61
C PRO A 84 -2.10 15.12 -14.79
N LYS A 85 -0.92 14.50 -14.95
CA LYS A 85 -0.03 14.79 -16.06
C LYS A 85 0.83 13.57 -16.38
N SER A 86 0.94 13.24 -17.67
CA SER A 86 1.67 12.05 -18.14
C SER A 86 1.14 10.78 -17.46
N ASP A 87 2.02 9.96 -16.92
CA ASP A 87 1.63 8.72 -16.23
C ASP A 87 1.27 8.92 -14.74
N VAL A 88 1.32 10.17 -14.26
CA VAL A 88 0.95 10.50 -12.89
C VAL A 88 -0.53 10.87 -12.84
N GLY A 89 -1.31 10.05 -12.14
CA GLY A 89 -2.73 10.30 -11.91
C GLY A 89 -2.98 10.92 -10.55
N PHE A 90 -4.21 11.38 -10.37
CA PHE A 90 -4.71 11.86 -9.08
C PHE A 90 -6.02 11.17 -8.77
N LYS A 91 -6.19 10.73 -7.53
CA LYS A 91 -7.45 10.17 -7.08
C LYS A 91 -7.66 10.37 -5.59
N VAL A 92 -8.91 10.18 -5.17
CA VAL A 92 -9.29 10.19 -3.76
C VAL A 92 -9.55 8.74 -3.33
N ILE A 93 -8.85 8.29 -2.30
CA ILE A 93 -9.12 7.00 -1.67
C ILE A 93 -10.27 7.22 -0.70
N PRO A 94 -11.42 6.53 -0.87
CA PRO A 94 -12.59 6.77 -0.02
C PRO A 94 -12.30 6.42 1.45
N ALA A 95 -13.01 7.09 2.34
CA ALA A 95 -13.02 6.72 3.76
C ALA A 95 -13.61 5.33 3.93
N GLY A 96 -13.18 4.63 4.93
CA GLY A 96 -13.72 3.31 5.21
C GLY A 96 -13.12 2.66 6.42
N ARG A 97 -13.69 1.52 6.78
CA ARG A 97 -13.20 0.71 7.88
C ARG A 97 -12.20 -0.32 7.37
N TYR A 98 -11.13 -0.51 8.12
CA TYR A 98 -10.04 -1.43 7.76
C TYR A 98 -9.64 -2.28 8.95
N ALA A 99 -9.27 -3.52 8.66
CA ALA A 99 -8.44 -4.30 9.56
C ALA A 99 -6.99 -3.89 9.28
N ILE A 100 -6.29 -3.43 10.29
CA ILE A 100 -4.96 -2.85 10.16
C ILE A 100 -3.97 -3.74 10.90
N PHE A 101 -2.90 -4.11 10.20
CA PHE A 101 -1.85 -5.00 10.71
C PHE A 101 -0.51 -4.28 10.61
N LEU A 102 0.22 -4.21 11.71
CA LEU A 102 1.60 -3.72 11.71
C LEU A 102 2.54 -4.91 11.70
N TYR A 103 3.28 -5.07 10.61
CA TYR A 103 4.25 -6.13 10.41
C TYR A 103 5.67 -5.56 10.49
N LYS A 104 6.53 -6.23 11.26
CA LYS A 104 7.96 -5.91 11.34
C LYS A 104 8.75 -7.07 10.73
N GLY A 105 9.48 -6.78 9.68
CA GLY A 105 10.30 -7.78 9.00
C GLY A 105 10.53 -7.48 7.53
N PRO A 106 11.28 -8.36 6.84
CA PRO A 106 11.61 -8.15 5.43
C PRO A 106 10.39 -8.29 4.53
N TYR A 107 10.42 -7.56 3.40
CA TYR A 107 9.35 -7.61 2.42
C TYR A 107 9.20 -8.98 1.75
N ASP A 108 10.27 -9.77 1.72
CA ASP A 108 10.24 -11.12 1.14
C ASP A 108 9.24 -12.04 1.84
N ASN A 109 8.90 -11.76 3.09
CA ASN A 109 7.95 -12.55 3.88
C ASN A 109 6.51 -12.08 3.76
N LEU A 110 6.23 -11.03 2.97
CA LEU A 110 4.89 -10.46 2.89
C LEU A 110 3.83 -11.46 2.40
N GLN A 111 4.19 -12.37 1.49
CA GLN A 111 3.23 -13.39 1.05
C GLN A 111 2.76 -14.26 2.24
N ALA A 112 3.69 -14.69 3.08
CA ALA A 112 3.34 -15.46 4.28
C ALA A 112 2.51 -14.65 5.27
N VAL A 113 2.79 -13.35 5.37
CA VAL A 113 2.03 -12.42 6.21
C VAL A 113 0.57 -12.34 5.73
N TYR A 114 0.35 -12.18 4.43
CA TYR A 114 -1.00 -12.15 3.85
C TYR A 114 -1.72 -13.49 4.04
N ASP A 115 -1.02 -14.60 3.84
CA ASP A 115 -1.61 -15.93 4.08
C ASP A 115 -2.09 -16.08 5.52
N THR A 116 -1.33 -15.57 6.49
CA THR A 116 -1.72 -15.58 7.91
C THR A 116 -2.89 -14.64 8.18
N ILE A 117 -2.89 -13.46 7.57
CA ILE A 117 -3.99 -12.49 7.71
C ILE A 117 -5.31 -13.11 7.26
N TYR A 118 -5.36 -13.62 6.03
CA TYR A 118 -6.59 -14.15 5.45
C TYR A 118 -6.98 -15.53 6.04
N GLY A 119 -5.99 -16.35 6.35
CA GLY A 119 -6.25 -17.71 6.83
C GLY A 119 -6.53 -17.83 8.33
N LYS A 120 -6.03 -16.87 9.10
CA LYS A 120 -6.12 -16.94 10.56
C LYS A 120 -6.70 -15.69 11.21
N TYR A 121 -6.09 -14.52 10.97
CA TYR A 121 -6.43 -13.32 11.74
C TYR A 121 -7.80 -12.72 11.39
N LEU A 122 -8.14 -12.61 10.12
CA LEU A 122 -9.44 -12.08 9.73
C LEU A 122 -10.59 -12.98 10.20
N PRO A 123 -10.50 -14.32 10.07
CA PRO A 123 -11.52 -15.18 10.66
C PRO A 123 -11.68 -15.01 12.17
N GLU A 124 -10.57 -14.90 12.91
CA GLU A 124 -10.60 -14.66 14.35
C GLU A 124 -11.22 -13.31 14.73
N MET A 125 -11.07 -12.31 13.88
CA MET A 125 -11.63 -10.97 14.08
C MET A 125 -13.10 -10.87 13.66
N GLU A 126 -13.65 -11.92 13.06
CA GLU A 126 -15.03 -11.97 12.59
C GLU A 126 -15.39 -10.84 11.62
N CYS A 127 -14.42 -10.45 10.78
CA CYS A 127 -14.59 -9.38 9.81
C CYS A 127 -15.14 -9.89 8.49
N THR A 128 -16.02 -9.11 7.88
CA THR A 128 -16.49 -9.32 6.51
C THR A 128 -15.70 -8.40 5.58
N LEU A 129 -15.17 -8.95 4.49
CA LEU A 129 -14.40 -8.18 3.53
C LEU A 129 -15.29 -7.20 2.77
N ARG A 130 -14.76 -6.00 2.52
CA ARG A 130 -15.39 -4.98 1.68
C ARG A 130 -14.73 -5.03 0.31
N ASP A 131 -15.51 -4.79 -0.75
CA ASP A 131 -15.03 -4.85 -2.14
C ASP A 131 -14.22 -3.59 -2.50
N GLU A 132 -13.05 -3.48 -1.91
CA GLU A 132 -12.05 -2.45 -2.18
C GLU A 132 -10.67 -3.08 -2.16
N PRO A 133 -9.67 -2.49 -2.82
CA PRO A 133 -8.33 -3.06 -2.80
C PRO A 133 -7.64 -2.89 -1.45
N SER A 134 -6.76 -3.83 -1.14
CA SER A 134 -5.88 -3.72 0.03
C SER A 134 -4.76 -2.72 -0.24
N ALA A 135 -4.16 -2.21 0.83
CA ALA A 135 -3.08 -1.24 0.74
C ALA A 135 -1.99 -1.54 1.76
N GLU A 136 -0.78 -1.08 1.45
CA GLU A 136 0.37 -1.13 2.35
C GLU A 136 0.93 0.27 2.50
N ARG A 137 1.24 0.64 3.74
CA ARG A 137 1.92 1.88 4.06
C ARG A 137 3.29 1.54 4.64
N TYR A 138 4.32 2.18 4.14
CA TYR A 138 5.70 1.90 4.54
C TYR A 138 6.18 2.95 5.52
N LEU A 139 6.48 2.54 6.75
CA LEU A 139 6.74 3.45 7.86
C LEU A 139 8.21 3.85 7.98
N ASN A 140 9.11 3.08 7.35
CA ASN A 140 10.53 3.43 7.32
C ASN A 140 11.13 3.13 5.96
N ASN A 141 12.31 3.70 5.71
CA ASN A 141 12.94 3.66 4.40
C ASN A 141 13.78 2.37 4.25
N PRO A 142 13.48 1.52 3.24
CA PRO A 142 14.25 0.28 3.04
C PRO A 142 15.71 0.52 2.66
N CYS A 143 16.05 1.72 2.14
CA CYS A 143 17.45 2.05 1.83
C CYS A 143 18.28 2.37 3.07
N GLU A 144 17.64 2.67 4.20
CA GLU A 144 18.30 3.10 5.45
C GLU A 144 18.02 2.16 6.62
N THR A 145 17.22 1.11 6.40
CA THR A 145 16.73 0.24 7.47
C THR A 145 17.10 -1.20 7.17
N ALA A 146 17.61 -1.92 8.18
CA ALA A 146 17.87 -3.36 8.04
C ALA A 146 16.55 -4.09 7.73
N PRO A 147 16.57 -5.14 6.90
CA PRO A 147 15.34 -5.84 6.50
C PRO A 147 14.47 -6.31 7.66
N GLU A 148 15.10 -6.80 8.75
CA GLU A 148 14.39 -7.29 9.94
C GLU A 148 13.70 -6.18 10.73
N GLU A 149 14.08 -4.92 10.47
CA GLU A 149 13.55 -3.75 11.18
C GLU A 149 12.53 -2.97 10.34
N LEU A 150 12.25 -3.41 9.11
CA LEU A 150 11.27 -2.75 8.24
C LEU A 150 9.87 -2.86 8.85
N LEU A 151 9.14 -1.74 8.81
CA LEU A 151 7.78 -1.65 9.33
C LEU A 151 6.82 -1.39 8.19
N THR A 152 5.84 -2.26 8.06
CA THR A 152 4.79 -2.17 7.04
C THR A 152 3.43 -2.25 7.71
N GLU A 153 2.59 -1.25 7.49
CA GLU A 153 1.18 -1.33 7.86
C GLU A 153 0.39 -1.88 6.68
N ILE A 154 -0.44 -2.88 6.95
CA ILE A 154 -1.27 -3.53 5.94
C ILE A 154 -2.73 -3.21 6.26
N TYR A 155 -3.45 -2.69 5.26
CA TYR A 155 -4.84 -2.26 5.37
C TYR A 155 -5.72 -3.19 4.55
N ILE A 156 -6.57 -3.95 5.24
CA ILE A 156 -7.54 -4.84 4.60
C ILE A 156 -8.93 -4.21 4.74
N PRO A 157 -9.59 -3.85 3.63
CA PRO A 157 -10.92 -3.23 3.71
C PRO A 157 -11.95 -4.20 4.29
N VAL A 158 -12.70 -3.75 5.29
CA VAL A 158 -13.75 -4.54 5.94
C VAL A 158 -15.02 -3.70 6.09
N GLU A 159 -16.13 -4.37 6.32
CA GLU A 159 -17.42 -3.72 6.57
C GLU A 159 -17.56 -3.21 8.00
#